data_48cfba4f2273cdd0325c00cc3d6381e3
#
_entry.id   48cfba4f2273cdd0325c00cc3d6381e3
#
_cell.length_a   1.000
_cell.length_b   1.000
_cell.length_c   1.000
_cell.angle_alpha   90.00
_cell.angle_beta   90.00
_cell.angle_gamma   90.00
#
_symmetry.space_group_name_H-M   'P 1'
#
loop_
_entity.id
_entity.type
_entity.pdbx_description
1 polymer ?
#
loop_
_entity_poly.entity_id
_entity_poly.type
_entity_poly.pdbx_seq_one_letter_code
_entity_poly.pdbx_strand_id
1 'polypeptide(L)'
;DLRMSRGLGDVYKRQSQLDSAPGSVSQVRECAARLTRMAKTVGTTLIFVGHVTKDGSLAGPRILEHIVDTVLYFEGDQHMTYRILRAAKNRFGATNEIGVFEMENDGLIEVENPSEMLLSGRPDDAPGTCVTCVMEGQRPVLAEVQALLAPAAQSVSRRTSNGFDYNRAAMLLAVLEKRGGLKVSACDAYLNIVGGLS
;
A
#
# COMPACT_ATOMS: atom_id res chain seq x y z
N ASP A 1 -3.89 33.26 -2.81
CA ASP A 1 -3.64 31.81 -2.92
C ASP A 1 -2.14 31.55 -3.00
N LEU A 2 -1.45 31.56 -1.85
CA LEU A 2 -0.06 31.14 -1.78
C LEU A 2 -0.02 29.65 -1.47
N ARG A 3 -0.10 28.81 -2.51
CA ARG A 3 0.31 27.41 -2.41
C ARG A 3 1.82 27.37 -2.27
N MET A 4 2.33 27.43 -1.04
CA MET A 4 3.74 27.18 -0.76
C MET A 4 3.98 25.68 -0.68
N SER A 5 4.14 25.00 -1.83
CA SER A 5 4.82 23.73 -1.90
C SER A 5 6.32 23.98 -1.76
N ARG A 6 6.81 24.00 -0.52
CA ARG A 6 8.25 24.03 -0.25
C ARG A 6 8.68 22.66 0.19
N GLY A 7 9.35 21.93 -0.70
CA GLY A 7 9.99 20.66 -0.36
C GLY A 7 11.09 20.83 0.69
N LEU A 8 11.51 19.72 1.30
CA LEU A 8 12.61 19.64 2.29
C LEU A 8 13.90 20.35 1.85
N GLY A 9 14.06 20.71 0.57
CA GLY A 9 15.19 21.48 0.05
C GLY A 9 15.41 22.83 0.75
N ASP A 10 14.37 23.48 1.29
CA ASP A 10 14.51 24.73 2.04
C ASP A 10 15.06 24.53 3.47
N VAL A 11 15.09 23.32 3.97
CA VAL A 11 15.69 22.97 5.27
C VAL A 11 17.21 23.15 5.23
N TYR A 12 17.84 22.93 4.08
CA TYR A 12 19.28 23.09 3.91
C TYR A 12 19.76 24.56 3.99
N LYS A 13 18.90 25.54 3.75
CA LYS A 13 19.28 26.96 3.80
C LYS A 13 19.40 27.54 5.22
N ARG A 14 18.96 26.80 6.26
CA ARG A 14 19.02 27.25 7.66
C ARG A 14 20.05 26.47 8.51
N GLN A 15 21.07 25.94 7.88
CA GLN A 15 22.11 25.12 8.52
C GLN A 15 22.92 25.83 9.63
N SER A 16 22.97 27.16 9.59
CA SER A 16 23.79 27.96 10.52
C SER A 16 23.21 28.10 11.94
N GLN A 17 22.02 27.54 12.21
CA GLN A 17 21.34 27.69 13.51
C GLN A 17 21.17 26.38 14.29
N LEU A 18 21.68 25.26 13.77
CA LEU A 18 21.54 23.94 14.38
C LEU A 18 22.91 23.29 14.52
N ASP A 19 23.26 22.84 15.72
CA ASP A 19 24.52 22.16 16.04
C ASP A 19 24.61 20.72 15.48
N SER A 20 23.73 20.33 14.58
CA SER A 20 23.65 18.98 14.02
C SER A 20 23.96 18.94 12.53
N ALA A 21 24.60 17.84 12.07
CA ALA A 21 24.96 17.66 10.66
C ALA A 21 23.75 17.79 9.72
N PRO A 22 23.94 18.37 8.52
CA PRO A 22 22.90 18.50 7.51
C PRO A 22 22.23 17.15 7.18
N GLY A 23 20.90 17.13 7.19
CA GLY A 23 20.12 15.91 6.92
C GLY A 23 20.07 14.89 8.06
N SER A 24 20.67 15.21 9.22
CA SER A 24 20.58 14.34 10.39
C SER A 24 19.15 14.24 10.92
N VAL A 25 18.84 13.12 11.54
CA VAL A 25 17.53 12.83 12.15
C VAL A 25 17.12 13.91 13.16
N SER A 26 18.06 14.42 13.94
CA SER A 26 17.85 15.50 14.92
C SER A 26 17.50 16.83 14.23
N GLN A 27 18.16 17.15 13.14
CA GLN A 27 17.87 18.35 12.36
C GLN A 27 16.47 18.31 11.74
N VAL A 28 16.10 17.18 11.10
CA VAL A 28 14.79 17.01 10.51
C VAL A 28 13.69 17.16 11.56
N ARG A 29 13.88 16.53 12.73
CA ARG A 29 12.95 16.62 13.87
C ARG A 29 12.77 18.06 14.35
N GLU A 30 13.85 18.79 14.54
CA GLU A 30 13.78 20.15 15.08
C GLU A 30 13.14 21.10 14.06
N CYS A 31 13.53 21.01 12.79
CA CYS A 31 12.92 21.81 11.73
C CYS A 31 11.42 21.54 11.60
N ALA A 32 11.01 20.27 11.61
CA ALA A 32 9.61 19.90 11.55
C ALA A 32 8.82 20.42 12.76
N ALA A 33 9.38 20.31 13.97
CA ALA A 33 8.74 20.82 15.18
C ALA A 33 8.57 22.34 15.15
N ARG A 34 9.57 23.08 14.66
CA ARG A 34 9.50 24.54 14.48
C ARG A 34 8.45 24.94 13.44
N LEU A 35 8.45 24.28 12.28
CA LEU A 35 7.48 24.54 11.21
C LEU A 35 6.05 24.22 11.65
N THR A 36 5.84 23.10 12.34
CA THR A 36 4.53 22.72 12.87
C THR A 36 4.02 23.75 13.90
N ARG A 37 4.90 24.24 14.79
CA ARG A 37 4.54 25.28 15.75
C ARG A 37 4.15 26.58 15.06
N MET A 38 4.94 26.99 14.06
CA MET A 38 4.65 28.19 13.27
C MET A 38 3.33 28.05 12.51
N ALA A 39 3.09 26.89 11.87
CA ALA A 39 1.85 26.63 11.14
C ALA A 39 0.62 26.73 12.05
N LYS A 40 0.71 26.17 13.27
CA LYS A 40 -0.36 26.27 14.30
C LYS A 40 -0.60 27.71 14.76
N THR A 41 0.46 28.53 14.89
CA THR A 41 0.33 29.93 15.30
C THR A 41 -0.31 30.79 14.20
N VAL A 42 0.00 30.51 12.94
CA VAL A 42 -0.49 31.26 11.77
C VAL A 42 -1.82 30.72 11.23
N GLY A 43 -2.26 29.52 11.69
CA GLY A 43 -3.46 28.86 11.18
C GLY A 43 -3.30 28.32 9.75
N THR A 44 -2.08 27.91 9.36
CA THR A 44 -1.78 27.44 8.02
C THR A 44 -1.61 25.92 8.00
N THR A 45 -2.13 25.26 6.97
CA THR A 45 -1.91 23.82 6.75
C THR A 45 -0.48 23.59 6.23
N LEU A 46 0.23 22.64 6.84
CA LEU A 46 1.59 22.26 6.48
C LEU A 46 1.60 20.79 6.03
N ILE A 47 2.13 20.55 4.84
CA ILE A 47 2.29 19.21 4.27
C ILE A 47 3.78 18.92 4.13
N PHE A 48 4.24 17.86 4.81
CA PHE A 48 5.58 17.30 4.63
C PHE A 48 5.50 16.14 3.64
N VAL A 49 6.34 16.21 2.60
CA VAL A 49 6.50 15.10 1.65
C VAL A 49 7.81 14.41 1.96
N GLY A 50 7.75 13.12 2.22
CA GLY A 50 8.90 12.26 2.52
C GLY A 50 8.98 11.06 1.60
N HIS A 51 10.12 10.39 1.60
CA HIS A 51 10.35 9.14 0.87
C HIS A 51 10.51 7.98 1.84
N VAL A 52 9.98 6.83 1.47
CA VAL A 52 10.24 5.54 2.14
C VAL A 52 11.48 4.92 1.48
N THR A 53 12.41 4.40 2.28
CA THR A 53 13.53 3.63 1.74
C THR A 53 13.06 2.25 1.27
N LYS A 54 13.81 1.61 0.34
CA LYS A 54 13.47 0.30 -0.24
C LYS A 54 13.23 -0.81 0.81
N ASP A 55 13.77 -0.67 2.00
CA ASP A 55 13.61 -1.63 3.10
C ASP A 55 12.37 -1.36 3.98
N GLY A 56 11.46 -0.48 3.52
CA GLY A 56 10.28 -0.10 4.33
C GLY A 56 10.63 0.64 5.63
N SER A 57 11.92 0.82 5.91
CA SER A 57 12.40 1.57 7.06
C SER A 57 12.56 3.03 6.67
N LEU A 58 11.70 3.84 7.21
CA LEU A 58 11.74 5.29 7.11
C LEU A 58 12.98 5.83 7.81
N ALA A 59 14.10 6.04 7.09
CA ALA A 59 15.18 6.86 7.59
C ALA A 59 14.66 8.31 7.74
N GLY A 60 14.32 8.69 8.97
CA GLY A 60 13.82 10.03 9.29
C GLY A 60 12.29 10.19 9.41
N PRO A 61 11.42 9.62 8.58
CA PRO A 61 9.97 9.88 8.62
C PRO A 61 9.24 9.37 9.86
N ARG A 62 9.62 8.26 10.49
CA ARG A 62 9.00 7.81 11.76
C ARG A 62 9.02 8.88 12.86
N ILE A 63 10.02 9.74 12.84
CA ILE A 63 10.10 10.87 13.77
C ILE A 63 9.06 11.93 13.44
N LEU A 64 8.79 12.16 12.16
CA LEU A 64 7.76 13.10 11.70
C LEU A 64 6.36 12.61 12.06
N GLU A 65 6.10 11.30 12.02
CA GLU A 65 4.80 10.71 12.37
C GLU A 65 4.32 11.10 13.77
N HIS A 66 5.24 11.26 14.71
CA HIS A 66 4.89 11.69 16.07
C HIS A 66 4.56 13.18 16.17
N ILE A 67 5.10 14.00 15.27
CA ILE A 67 4.98 15.46 15.30
C ILE A 67 3.71 15.92 14.58
N VAL A 68 3.35 15.27 13.48
CA VAL A 68 2.22 15.63 12.63
C VAL A 68 0.89 15.08 13.13
N ASP A 69 -0.21 15.69 12.72
CA ASP A 69 -1.55 15.29 13.11
C ASP A 69 -2.11 14.17 12.22
N THR A 70 -1.70 14.12 10.96
CA THR A 70 -2.10 13.10 9.98
C THR A 70 -0.88 12.56 9.25
N VAL A 71 -0.85 11.25 9.02
CA VAL A 71 0.16 10.54 8.22
C VAL A 71 -0.56 9.76 7.13
N LEU A 72 -0.18 10.01 5.90
CA LEU A 72 -0.70 9.33 4.73
C LEU A 72 0.45 8.58 4.05
N TYR A 73 0.25 7.29 3.80
CA TYR A 73 1.13 6.50 2.95
C TYR A 73 0.57 6.44 1.55
N PHE A 74 1.46 6.67 0.60
CA PHE A 74 1.17 6.55 -0.82
C PHE A 74 1.87 5.28 -1.32
N GLU A 75 1.10 4.22 -1.46
CA GLU A 75 1.58 2.88 -1.78
C GLU A 75 1.34 2.58 -3.26
N GLY A 76 2.23 1.83 -3.88
CA GLY A 76 2.04 1.35 -5.25
C GLY A 76 3.21 0.50 -5.69
N ASP A 77 2.92 -0.55 -6.44
CA ASP A 77 3.91 -1.37 -7.10
C ASP A 77 4.37 -0.69 -8.40
N GLN A 78 5.65 -0.90 -8.78
CA GLN A 78 6.21 -0.39 -10.04
C GLN A 78 5.55 -0.99 -11.28
N HIS A 79 4.91 -2.15 -11.13
CA HIS A 79 4.22 -2.86 -12.21
C HIS A 79 2.72 -2.57 -12.29
N MET A 80 2.18 -1.79 -11.36
CA MET A 80 0.76 -1.41 -11.34
C MET A 80 0.57 0.04 -11.72
N THR A 81 -0.46 0.32 -12.51
CA THR A 81 -0.85 1.68 -12.91
C THR A 81 -1.47 2.45 -11.75
N TYR A 82 -1.94 1.75 -10.71
CA TYR A 82 -2.61 2.42 -9.59
C TYR A 82 -1.70 2.69 -8.40
N ARG A 83 -2.19 3.64 -7.59
CA ARG A 83 -1.62 4.03 -6.32
C ARG A 83 -2.71 4.05 -5.26
N ILE A 84 -2.40 3.56 -4.09
CA ILE A 84 -3.31 3.55 -2.94
C ILE A 84 -2.81 4.59 -1.94
N LEU A 85 -3.70 5.50 -1.56
CA LEU A 85 -3.47 6.45 -0.48
C LEU A 85 -4.13 5.93 0.79
N ARG A 86 -3.34 5.64 1.80
CA ARG A 86 -3.80 5.06 3.07
C ARG A 86 -3.44 5.96 4.25
N ALA A 87 -4.40 6.22 5.13
CA ALA A 87 -4.15 6.93 6.37
C ALA A 87 -3.54 5.97 7.41
N ALA A 88 -2.28 6.20 7.81
CA ALA A 88 -1.63 5.44 8.88
C ALA A 88 -1.89 6.08 10.26
N LYS A 89 -2.13 7.40 10.30
CA LYS A 89 -2.47 8.16 11.50
C LYS A 89 -3.42 9.29 11.12
N ASN A 90 -4.45 9.48 11.91
CA ASN A 90 -5.34 10.63 11.77
C ASN A 90 -5.89 11.02 13.15
N ARG A 91 -5.54 12.20 13.66
CA ARG A 91 -6.03 12.69 14.95
C ARG A 91 -7.49 13.13 14.91
N PHE A 92 -8.00 13.46 13.74
CA PHE A 92 -9.29 14.12 13.57
C PHE A 92 -10.33 13.24 12.90
N GLY A 93 -10.00 11.97 12.58
CA GLY A 93 -10.90 11.07 11.89
C GLY A 93 -10.40 9.63 11.84
N ALA A 94 -11.11 8.83 11.09
CA ALA A 94 -10.80 7.43 10.87
C ALA A 94 -9.50 7.25 10.05
N THR A 95 -8.85 6.09 10.19
CA THR A 95 -7.65 5.70 9.41
C THR A 95 -7.92 4.53 8.48
N ASN A 96 -9.14 4.06 8.43
CA ASN A 96 -9.56 2.85 7.73
C ASN A 96 -10.17 3.12 6.34
N GLU A 97 -10.09 4.36 5.87
CA GLU A 97 -10.44 4.72 4.50
C GLU A 97 -9.21 4.74 3.60
N ILE A 98 -9.41 4.37 2.33
CA ILE A 98 -8.39 4.42 1.31
C ILE A 98 -8.86 5.24 0.12
N GLY A 99 -7.93 5.96 -0.52
CA GLY A 99 -8.11 6.54 -1.86
C GLY A 99 -7.36 5.69 -2.88
N VAL A 100 -7.99 5.40 -4.00
CA VAL A 100 -7.36 4.70 -5.12
C VAL A 100 -7.21 5.66 -6.27
N PHE A 101 -6.02 5.71 -6.85
CA PHE A 101 -5.67 6.59 -7.95
C PHE A 101 -5.03 5.80 -9.08
N GLU A 102 -5.28 6.18 -10.30
CA GLU A 102 -4.59 5.67 -11.49
C GLU A 102 -3.57 6.69 -11.98
N MET A 103 -2.41 6.20 -12.43
CA MET A 103 -1.37 7.05 -13.00
C MET A 103 -1.60 7.16 -14.50
N GLU A 104 -2.03 8.33 -14.94
CA GLU A 104 -2.18 8.67 -16.35
C GLU A 104 -1.13 9.68 -16.84
N ASN A 105 -1.16 10.00 -18.14
CA ASN A 105 -0.22 10.97 -18.72
C ASN A 105 -0.30 12.37 -18.10
N ASP A 106 -1.49 12.75 -17.66
CA ASP A 106 -1.77 14.06 -17.05
C ASP A 106 -1.62 14.05 -15.51
N GLY A 107 -1.22 12.89 -14.93
CA GLY A 107 -0.99 12.75 -13.50
C GLY A 107 -1.86 11.68 -12.85
N LEU A 108 -2.17 11.87 -11.57
CA LEU A 108 -2.99 10.94 -10.78
C LEU A 108 -4.45 11.31 -10.90
N ILE A 109 -5.26 10.36 -11.34
CA ILE A 109 -6.72 10.47 -11.44
C ILE A 109 -7.37 9.58 -10.39
N GLU A 110 -8.37 10.08 -9.70
CA GLU A 110 -9.12 9.30 -8.72
C GLU A 110 -9.92 8.19 -9.39
N VAL A 111 -9.85 6.98 -8.84
CA VAL A 111 -10.65 5.83 -9.26
C VAL A 111 -11.87 5.74 -8.35
N GLU A 112 -13.02 6.15 -8.86
CA GLU A 112 -14.29 6.16 -8.11
C GLU A 112 -14.73 4.74 -7.73
N ASN A 113 -14.56 3.78 -8.65
CA ASN A 113 -14.95 2.38 -8.46
C ASN A 113 -13.75 1.43 -8.66
N PRO A 114 -12.93 1.18 -7.63
CA PRO A 114 -11.81 0.25 -7.72
C PRO A 114 -12.22 -1.18 -8.09
N SER A 115 -13.44 -1.60 -7.71
CA SER A 115 -13.94 -2.94 -8.04
C SER A 115 -14.14 -3.12 -9.54
N GLU A 116 -14.71 -2.14 -10.21
CA GLU A 116 -14.90 -2.17 -11.67
C GLU A 116 -13.56 -2.21 -12.40
N MET A 117 -12.61 -1.40 -11.94
CA MET A 117 -11.26 -1.37 -12.49
C MET A 117 -10.54 -2.73 -12.33
N LEU A 118 -10.59 -3.34 -11.14
CA LEU A 118 -9.92 -4.62 -10.87
C LEU A 118 -10.56 -5.81 -11.60
N LEU A 119 -11.81 -5.67 -12.01
CA LEU A 119 -12.53 -6.68 -12.79
C LEU A 119 -12.52 -6.38 -14.30
N SER A 120 -12.03 -5.21 -14.70
CA SER A 120 -11.93 -4.84 -16.11
C SER A 120 -10.95 -5.78 -16.85
N GLY A 121 -11.36 -6.26 -18.02
CA GLY A 121 -10.55 -7.18 -18.82
C GLY A 121 -10.62 -8.65 -18.39
N ARG A 122 -11.45 -8.99 -17.40
CA ARG A 122 -11.71 -10.38 -17.04
C ARG A 122 -12.43 -11.08 -18.21
N PRO A 123 -11.89 -12.24 -18.69
CA PRO A 123 -12.63 -13.04 -19.66
C PRO A 123 -13.87 -13.66 -19.00
N ASP A 124 -15.00 -13.63 -19.67
CA ASP A 124 -16.18 -14.36 -19.26
C ASP A 124 -15.87 -15.87 -19.29
N ASP A 125 -16.30 -16.59 -18.25
CA ASP A 125 -16.18 -18.05 -18.14
C ASP A 125 -14.74 -18.61 -18.16
N ALA A 126 -13.72 -17.86 -17.75
CA ALA A 126 -12.36 -18.39 -17.61
C ALA A 126 -12.29 -19.37 -16.42
N PRO A 127 -11.98 -20.68 -16.65
CA PRO A 127 -11.84 -21.64 -15.57
C PRO A 127 -10.67 -21.27 -14.66
N GLY A 128 -10.86 -21.48 -13.35
CA GLY A 128 -9.83 -21.16 -12.34
C GLY A 128 -9.87 -19.71 -11.86
N THR A 129 -10.90 -18.95 -12.19
CA THR A 129 -11.11 -17.59 -11.69
C THR A 129 -12.41 -17.48 -10.89
N CYS A 130 -12.38 -16.67 -9.85
CA CYS A 130 -13.54 -16.36 -9.01
C CYS A 130 -13.46 -14.94 -8.50
N VAL A 131 -14.58 -14.23 -8.54
CA VAL A 131 -14.68 -12.91 -7.90
C VAL A 131 -14.97 -13.10 -6.42
N THR A 132 -14.20 -12.42 -5.59
CA THR A 132 -14.41 -12.36 -4.15
C THR A 132 -14.43 -10.93 -3.65
N CYS A 133 -14.94 -10.73 -2.44
CA CYS A 133 -14.88 -9.45 -1.76
C CYS A 133 -13.75 -9.49 -0.72
N VAL A 134 -12.82 -8.56 -0.83
CA VAL A 134 -11.78 -8.32 0.17
C VAL A 134 -12.04 -6.99 0.87
N MET A 135 -11.65 -6.91 2.14
CA MET A 135 -11.79 -5.68 2.92
C MET A 135 -10.48 -4.93 2.91
N GLU A 136 -10.44 -3.77 2.25
CA GLU A 136 -9.34 -2.83 2.34
C GLU A 136 -9.71 -1.71 3.33
N GLY A 137 -9.25 -1.86 4.57
CA GLY A 137 -9.72 -1.04 5.67
C GLY A 137 -11.20 -1.33 5.99
N GLN A 138 -12.08 -0.36 5.81
CA GLN A 138 -13.55 -0.52 5.90
C GLN A 138 -14.25 -0.59 4.54
N ARG A 139 -13.52 -0.46 3.46
CA ARG A 139 -14.09 -0.47 2.11
C ARG A 139 -14.10 -1.90 1.55
N PRO A 140 -15.26 -2.46 1.20
CA PRO A 140 -15.32 -3.70 0.44
C PRO A 140 -14.88 -3.43 -1.01
N VAL A 141 -13.93 -4.22 -1.49
CA VAL A 141 -13.43 -4.17 -2.87
C VAL A 141 -13.58 -5.54 -3.48
N LEU A 142 -14.15 -5.60 -4.68
CA LEU A 142 -14.21 -6.84 -5.44
C LEU A 142 -12.86 -7.10 -6.12
N ALA A 143 -12.35 -8.29 -5.97
CA ALA A 143 -11.10 -8.73 -6.58
C ALA A 143 -11.27 -10.08 -7.23
N GLU A 144 -10.49 -10.33 -8.28
CA GLU A 144 -10.42 -11.63 -8.91
C GLU A 144 -9.37 -12.50 -8.20
N VAL A 145 -9.78 -13.69 -7.82
CA VAL A 145 -8.91 -14.75 -7.34
C VAL A 145 -8.70 -15.73 -8.47
N GLN A 146 -7.45 -16.02 -8.76
CA GLN A 146 -7.03 -16.98 -9.78
C GLN A 146 -6.39 -18.19 -9.09
N ALA A 147 -6.74 -19.39 -9.54
CA ALA A 147 -6.17 -20.62 -9.07
C ALA A 147 -5.86 -21.56 -10.24
N LEU A 148 -4.64 -22.06 -10.28
CA LEU A 148 -4.20 -23.03 -11.27
C LEU A 148 -3.63 -24.25 -10.58
N LEU A 149 -4.07 -25.43 -10.98
CA LEU A 149 -3.50 -26.71 -10.59
C LEU A 149 -2.84 -27.33 -11.82
N ALA A 150 -1.58 -27.74 -11.66
CA ALA A 150 -0.85 -28.47 -12.70
C ALA A 150 -0.27 -29.77 -12.10
N PRO A 151 -0.14 -30.86 -12.86
CA PRO A 151 0.54 -32.06 -12.37
C PRO A 151 1.93 -31.72 -11.85
N ALA A 152 2.29 -32.21 -10.66
CA ALA A 152 3.60 -31.94 -10.09
C ALA A 152 4.70 -32.61 -10.94
N ALA A 153 5.66 -31.84 -11.41
CA ALA A 153 6.80 -32.35 -12.16
C ALA A 153 7.84 -33.05 -11.27
N GLN A 154 7.77 -32.87 -9.96
CA GLN A 154 8.69 -33.40 -8.95
C GLN A 154 7.91 -34.17 -7.88
N SER A 155 8.63 -34.96 -7.09
CA SER A 155 8.05 -35.72 -5.97
C SER A 155 7.45 -34.86 -4.87
N VAL A 156 7.80 -33.59 -4.80
CA VAL A 156 7.26 -32.60 -3.85
C VAL A 156 6.49 -31.54 -4.63
N SER A 157 5.20 -31.45 -4.35
CA SER A 157 4.30 -30.48 -4.97
C SER A 157 4.64 -29.06 -4.53
N ARG A 158 4.70 -28.13 -5.47
CA ARG A 158 4.89 -26.69 -5.20
C ARG A 158 3.58 -26.03 -4.82
N ARG A 159 3.67 -25.11 -3.89
CA ARG A 159 2.58 -24.20 -3.51
C ARG A 159 3.09 -22.77 -3.65
N THR A 160 2.47 -22.00 -4.52
CA THR A 160 2.81 -20.59 -4.74
C THR A 160 1.57 -19.75 -4.49
N SER A 161 1.69 -18.74 -3.67
CA SER A 161 0.62 -17.80 -3.39
C SER A 161 1.12 -16.37 -3.55
N ASN A 162 0.33 -15.54 -4.20
CA ASN A 162 0.52 -14.10 -4.32
C ASN A 162 -0.77 -13.41 -3.87
N GLY A 163 -0.66 -12.46 -2.94
CA GLY A 163 -1.82 -11.83 -2.31
C GLY A 163 -2.55 -12.69 -1.28
N PHE A 164 -2.05 -13.91 -0.96
CA PHE A 164 -2.53 -14.78 0.10
C PHE A 164 -1.42 -15.13 1.07
N ASP A 165 -1.77 -15.29 2.35
CA ASP A 165 -0.90 -15.99 3.30
C ASP A 165 -0.68 -17.45 2.85
N TYR A 166 0.58 -17.84 2.78
CA TYR A 166 0.97 -19.18 2.31
C TYR A 166 0.36 -20.31 3.17
N ASN A 167 0.36 -20.16 4.49
CA ASN A 167 -0.15 -21.19 5.40
C ASN A 167 -1.66 -21.34 5.26
N ARG A 168 -2.36 -20.21 5.09
CA ARG A 168 -3.81 -20.20 4.83
C ARG A 168 -4.14 -20.87 3.51
N ALA A 169 -3.39 -20.61 2.45
CA ALA A 169 -3.54 -21.26 1.15
C ALA A 169 -3.33 -22.78 1.26
N ALA A 170 -2.26 -23.21 1.93
CA ALA A 170 -1.97 -24.63 2.15
C ALA A 170 -3.06 -25.34 2.96
N MET A 171 -3.60 -24.67 3.99
CA MET A 171 -4.71 -25.21 4.79
C MET A 171 -5.99 -25.37 3.96
N LEU A 172 -6.33 -24.37 3.14
CA LEU A 172 -7.51 -24.44 2.26
C LEU A 172 -7.39 -25.59 1.25
N LEU A 173 -6.23 -25.79 0.65
CA LEU A 173 -5.97 -26.90 -0.26
C LEU A 173 -6.12 -28.25 0.44
N ALA A 174 -5.61 -28.39 1.67
CA ALA A 174 -5.78 -29.61 2.47
C ALA A 174 -7.26 -29.88 2.82
N VAL A 175 -8.03 -28.85 3.13
CA VAL A 175 -9.49 -28.97 3.36
C VAL A 175 -10.21 -29.39 2.08
N LEU A 176 -9.89 -28.79 0.94
CA LEU A 176 -10.46 -29.16 -0.36
C LEU A 176 -10.16 -30.62 -0.71
N GLU A 177 -8.96 -31.11 -0.43
CA GLU A 177 -8.61 -32.51 -0.62
C GLU A 177 -9.44 -33.45 0.27
N LYS A 178 -9.50 -33.17 1.56
CA LYS A 178 -10.16 -34.02 2.54
C LYS A 178 -11.68 -33.97 2.50
N ARG A 179 -12.25 -32.81 2.22
CA ARG A 179 -13.72 -32.59 2.25
C ARG A 179 -14.31 -32.50 0.86
N GLY A 180 -13.57 -31.94 -0.11
CA GLY A 180 -14.02 -31.82 -1.50
C GLY A 180 -13.68 -33.01 -2.38
N GLY A 181 -12.86 -33.95 -1.90
CA GLY A 181 -12.44 -35.12 -2.68
C GLY A 181 -11.49 -34.79 -3.86
N LEU A 182 -10.96 -33.59 -3.89
CA LEU A 182 -10.05 -33.13 -4.96
C LEU A 182 -8.63 -33.63 -4.67
N LYS A 183 -7.98 -34.28 -5.64
CA LYS A 183 -6.61 -34.78 -5.49
C LYS A 183 -5.60 -33.68 -5.75
N VAL A 184 -5.44 -32.74 -4.81
CA VAL A 184 -4.53 -31.59 -4.95
C VAL A 184 -3.11 -31.87 -4.45
N SER A 185 -2.89 -32.95 -3.69
CA SER A 185 -1.57 -33.32 -3.17
C SER A 185 -0.57 -33.70 -4.26
N ALA A 186 -1.06 -34.23 -5.38
CA ALA A 186 -0.25 -34.62 -6.54
C ALA A 186 -0.07 -33.48 -7.57
N CYS A 187 -0.53 -32.29 -7.27
CA CYS A 187 -0.49 -31.14 -8.18
C CYS A 187 0.32 -29.99 -7.59
N ASP A 188 1.01 -29.27 -8.43
CA ASP A 188 1.48 -27.91 -8.13
C ASP A 188 0.28 -26.98 -8.10
N ALA A 189 0.22 -26.07 -7.13
CA ALA A 189 -0.86 -25.10 -7.01
C ALA A 189 -0.31 -23.66 -7.02
N TYR A 190 -0.92 -22.86 -7.86
CA TYR A 190 -0.60 -21.44 -8.03
C TYR A 190 -1.85 -20.63 -7.73
N LEU A 191 -1.75 -19.73 -6.76
CA LEU A 191 -2.86 -18.89 -6.31
C LEU A 191 -2.44 -17.42 -6.44
N ASN A 192 -3.32 -16.60 -6.96
CA ASN A 192 -3.07 -15.18 -7.16
C ASN A 192 -4.33 -14.37 -6.86
N ILE A 193 -4.18 -13.24 -6.18
CA ILE A 193 -5.21 -12.18 -6.11
C ILE A 193 -4.79 -11.07 -7.07
N VAL A 194 -5.65 -10.75 -8.00
CA VAL A 194 -5.42 -9.65 -8.93
C VAL A 194 -5.57 -8.32 -8.19
N GLY A 195 -4.63 -7.40 -8.41
CA GLY A 195 -4.69 -6.05 -7.83
C GLY A 195 -3.76 -5.79 -6.66
N GLY A 196 -2.93 -6.78 -6.23
CA GLY A 196 -1.96 -6.57 -5.14
C GLY A 196 -2.60 -6.29 -3.78
N LEU A 197 -3.88 -6.65 -3.63
CA LEU A 197 -4.61 -6.59 -2.37
C LEU A 197 -4.12 -7.71 -1.44
N SER A 198 -3.90 -7.42 -0.16
CA SER A 198 -3.37 -8.39 0.82
C SER A 198 -4.12 -8.32 2.15
#